data_c87a95cd65fcc34b3cb683e569f869d7
#
_entry.id   c87a95cd65fcc34b3cb683e569f869d7
#
_cell.length_a   1.000
_cell.length_b   1.000
_cell.length_c   1.000
_cell.angle_alpha   90.00
_cell.angle_beta   90.00
_cell.angle_gamma   90.00
#
_symmetry.space_group_name_H-M   'P 1'
#
loop_
_entity.id
_entity.type
_entity.pdbx_description
1 polymer ?
#
loop_
_entity_poly.entity_id
_entity_poly.type
_entity_poly.pdbx_seq_one_letter_code
_entity_poly.pdbx_strand_id
1 'polypeptide(L)'
;MPLVIIGGGGHASVLVDILRNQNRTILAVMSPDDISTRQAFDGIMQLSNDKDISRYSPDEVRLVNGIGMMPKSLLRRKVNQYFLDLGYQFETVISDQALVSKFAHLQDGAQILKGAIVQCGAVIGEHSIINTGAVIEHDTVVGEHNHIAPRAVLCGGIVTQSDVYVGANATVIQNLKLAQNVVVGAGAIVTCHLDAHQVCYSGRATIKNSK
;
A
#
# COMPACT_ATOMS: atom_id res chain seq x y z
N MET A 1 -8.77 17.14 7.83
CA MET A 1 -7.50 17.56 8.42
C MET A 1 -6.45 17.69 7.32
N PRO A 2 -5.49 18.62 7.45
CA PRO A 2 -4.30 18.68 6.59
C PRO A 2 -3.44 17.44 6.71
N LEU A 3 -2.60 17.20 5.70
CA LEU A 3 -1.80 15.99 5.58
C LEU A 3 -0.31 16.29 5.56
N VAL A 4 0.48 15.39 6.15
CA VAL A 4 1.94 15.33 5.99
C VAL A 4 2.28 13.96 5.37
N ILE A 5 3.03 14.00 4.27
CA ILE A 5 3.43 12.77 3.54
C ILE A 5 4.79 12.32 4.06
N ILE A 6 4.95 11.06 4.39
CA ILE A 6 6.22 10.47 4.81
C ILE A 6 6.85 9.74 3.63
N GLY A 7 8.06 10.15 3.24
CA GLY A 7 8.78 9.65 2.08
C GLY A 7 8.54 10.49 0.82
N GLY A 8 9.61 10.66 0.02
CA GLY A 8 9.64 11.47 -1.22
C GLY A 8 9.80 10.64 -2.50
N GLY A 9 9.58 9.32 -2.43
CA GLY A 9 9.78 8.40 -3.55
C GLY A 9 8.59 8.32 -4.54
N GLY A 10 8.66 7.37 -5.46
CA GLY A 10 7.62 7.16 -6.49
C GLY A 10 6.24 6.84 -5.91
N HIS A 11 6.18 6.04 -4.84
CA HIS A 11 4.91 5.73 -4.18
C HIS A 11 4.27 6.97 -3.56
N ALA A 12 5.07 7.81 -2.90
CA ALA A 12 4.61 9.10 -2.37
C ALA A 12 4.07 10.01 -3.49
N SER A 13 4.74 10.06 -4.67
CA SER A 13 4.25 10.83 -5.82
C SER A 13 2.86 10.39 -6.27
N VAL A 14 2.61 9.06 -6.29
CA VAL A 14 1.28 8.51 -6.65
C VAL A 14 0.22 8.92 -5.64
N LEU A 15 0.54 8.87 -4.34
CA LEU A 15 -0.40 9.30 -3.29
C LEU A 15 -0.68 10.80 -3.34
N VAL A 16 0.35 11.62 -3.54
CA VAL A 16 0.20 13.07 -3.67
C VAL A 16 -0.65 13.42 -4.89
N ASP A 17 -0.46 12.74 -6.04
CA ASP A 17 -1.30 12.93 -7.22
C ASP A 17 -2.79 12.61 -6.94
N ILE A 18 -3.08 11.52 -6.21
CA ILE A 18 -4.44 11.20 -5.77
C ILE A 18 -5.01 12.31 -4.88
N LEU A 19 -4.26 12.72 -3.86
CA LEU A 19 -4.70 13.70 -2.87
C LEU A 19 -4.88 15.10 -3.47
N ARG A 20 -4.04 15.51 -4.42
CA ARG A 20 -4.19 16.77 -5.17
C ARG A 20 -5.46 16.75 -6.01
N ASN A 21 -5.76 15.66 -6.69
CA ASN A 21 -7.00 15.52 -7.47
C ASN A 21 -8.25 15.62 -6.58
N GLN A 22 -8.13 15.23 -5.30
CA GLN A 22 -9.17 15.37 -4.28
C GLN A 22 -9.17 16.73 -3.58
N ASN A 23 -8.36 17.68 -4.01
CA ASN A 23 -8.19 19.00 -3.38
C ASN A 23 -7.83 18.92 -1.88
N ARG A 24 -7.13 17.85 -1.45
CA ARG A 24 -6.68 17.70 -0.07
C ARG A 24 -5.49 18.61 0.21
N THR A 25 -5.51 19.24 1.37
CA THR A 25 -4.41 20.12 1.81
C THR A 25 -3.23 19.26 2.26
N ILE A 26 -2.08 19.39 1.57
CA ILE A 26 -0.82 18.74 1.92
C ILE A 26 0.13 19.85 2.40
N LEU A 27 0.52 19.79 3.68
CA LEU A 27 1.39 20.80 4.29
C LEU A 27 2.87 20.55 3.96
N ALA A 28 3.29 19.30 4.00
CA ALA A 28 4.68 18.96 3.81
C ALA A 28 4.87 17.53 3.28
N VAL A 29 6.01 17.31 2.64
CA VAL A 29 6.58 15.99 2.35
C VAL A 29 7.83 15.82 3.20
N MET A 30 7.88 14.77 4.00
CA MET A 30 9.03 14.44 4.85
C MET A 30 9.92 13.45 4.12
N SER A 31 11.10 13.88 3.73
CA SER A 31 12.08 13.05 3.01
C SER A 31 13.50 13.57 3.27
N PRO A 32 14.47 12.70 3.58
CA PRO A 32 15.87 13.09 3.64
C PRO A 32 16.45 13.37 2.25
N ASP A 33 15.87 12.76 1.21
CA ASP A 33 16.29 12.95 -0.19
C ASP A 33 15.59 14.16 -0.81
N ASP A 34 16.26 14.82 -1.76
CA ASP A 34 15.68 15.93 -2.51
C ASP A 34 14.43 15.49 -3.30
N ILE A 35 13.33 16.19 -3.09
CA ILE A 35 12.05 15.94 -3.74
C ILE A 35 11.81 16.84 -4.97
N SER A 36 12.65 17.84 -5.22
CA SER A 36 12.45 18.85 -6.28
C SER A 36 12.42 18.29 -7.70
N THR A 37 12.98 17.10 -7.89
CA THR A 37 12.99 16.40 -9.18
C THR A 37 11.63 15.79 -9.57
N ARG A 38 10.65 15.85 -8.68
CA ARG A 38 9.32 15.24 -8.87
C ARG A 38 8.23 16.30 -8.88
N GLN A 39 7.69 16.60 -10.05
CA GLN A 39 6.61 17.58 -10.25
C GLN A 39 5.39 17.36 -9.33
N ALA A 40 5.13 16.12 -8.92
CA ALA A 40 4.04 15.84 -7.99
C ALA A 40 4.18 16.60 -6.67
N PHE A 41 5.38 17.01 -6.29
CA PHE A 41 5.65 17.74 -5.05
C PHE A 41 5.81 19.25 -5.21
N ASP A 42 5.62 19.79 -6.42
CA ASP A 42 5.78 21.23 -6.67
C ASP A 42 4.93 22.07 -5.71
N GLY A 43 5.58 23.05 -5.08
CA GLY A 43 4.94 23.93 -4.12
C GLY A 43 4.63 23.35 -2.75
N ILE A 44 5.04 22.10 -2.47
CA ILE A 44 4.90 21.48 -1.15
C ILE A 44 6.22 21.65 -0.38
N MET A 45 6.12 22.04 0.91
CA MET A 45 7.28 22.17 1.79
C MET A 45 7.96 20.81 1.99
N GLN A 46 9.30 20.78 1.94
CA GLN A 46 10.08 19.61 2.36
C GLN A 46 10.48 19.71 3.82
N LEU A 47 10.31 18.62 4.56
CA LEU A 47 10.92 18.38 5.87
C LEU A 47 12.01 17.33 5.70
N SER A 48 13.25 17.65 6.12
CA SER A 48 14.39 16.76 5.87
C SER A 48 14.62 15.72 6.96
N ASN A 49 14.00 15.89 8.14
CA ASN A 49 14.17 14.98 9.27
C ASN A 49 12.83 14.58 9.88
N ASP A 50 12.74 13.36 10.39
CA ASP A 50 11.53 12.86 11.06
C ASP A 50 11.15 13.71 12.30
N LYS A 51 12.13 14.30 12.97
CA LYS A 51 11.90 15.21 14.11
C LYS A 51 11.20 16.50 13.73
N ASP A 52 11.27 16.91 12.47
CA ASP A 52 10.61 18.13 12.00
C ASP A 52 9.08 18.03 12.05
N ILE A 53 8.54 16.81 12.22
CA ILE A 53 7.11 16.60 12.44
C ILE A 53 6.59 17.36 13.67
N SER A 54 7.42 17.62 14.66
CA SER A 54 7.07 18.37 15.88
C SER A 54 6.56 19.80 15.61
N ARG A 55 6.69 20.31 14.37
CA ARG A 55 6.07 21.56 13.91
C ARG A 55 4.54 21.48 13.86
N TYR A 56 4.00 20.27 13.84
CA TYR A 56 2.55 20.01 13.77
C TYR A 56 2.17 19.06 14.91
N SER A 57 1.17 19.40 15.70
CA SER A 57 0.70 18.49 16.73
C SER A 57 -0.10 17.33 16.11
N PRO A 58 -0.18 16.16 16.79
CA PRO A 58 -0.97 15.02 16.31
C PRO A 58 -2.45 15.34 16.07
N ASP A 59 -2.99 16.36 16.77
CA ASP A 59 -4.38 16.79 16.61
C ASP A 59 -4.61 17.71 15.41
N GLU A 60 -3.53 18.24 14.80
CA GLU A 60 -3.61 19.20 13.69
C GLU A 60 -3.46 18.52 12.33
N VAL A 61 -2.79 17.38 12.25
CA VAL A 61 -2.48 16.71 10.99
C VAL A 61 -2.76 15.22 11.02
N ARG A 62 -2.97 14.64 9.83
CA ARG A 62 -2.90 13.20 9.60
C ARG A 62 -1.66 12.89 8.75
N LEU A 63 -1.08 11.72 8.97
CA LEU A 63 0.07 11.26 8.21
C LEU A 63 -0.35 10.36 7.05
N VAL A 64 0.39 10.41 5.96
CA VAL A 64 0.24 9.47 4.85
C VAL A 64 1.60 8.82 4.61
N ASN A 65 1.71 7.51 4.78
CA ASN A 65 2.96 6.82 4.54
C ASN A 65 3.18 6.62 3.04
N GLY A 66 4.05 7.43 2.45
CA GLY A 66 4.49 7.38 1.06
C GLY A 66 5.69 6.45 0.80
N ILE A 67 6.15 5.72 1.80
CA ILE A 67 7.19 4.70 1.62
C ILE A 67 6.55 3.46 1.00
N GLY A 68 7.03 3.05 -0.17
CA GLY A 68 6.59 1.82 -0.80
C GLY A 68 7.01 0.58 0.01
N MET A 69 6.27 -0.51 -0.15
CA MET A 69 6.62 -1.77 0.49
C MET A 69 7.41 -2.64 -0.49
N MET A 70 8.57 -3.11 -0.06
CA MET A 70 9.37 -4.12 -0.75
C MET A 70 9.28 -5.44 0.02
N PRO A 71 9.35 -6.60 -0.67
CA PRO A 71 9.34 -7.89 -0.01
C PRO A 71 10.38 -7.99 1.11
N LYS A 72 9.99 -8.48 2.27
CA LYS A 72 10.84 -8.66 3.46
C LYS A 72 11.40 -7.36 4.08
N SER A 73 11.02 -6.19 3.58
CA SER A 73 11.42 -4.91 4.19
C SER A 73 10.44 -4.51 5.29
N LEU A 74 10.94 -4.28 6.48
CA LEU A 74 10.15 -3.79 7.62
C LEU A 74 10.17 -2.26 7.74
N LEU A 75 10.82 -1.53 6.81
CA LEU A 75 10.99 -0.08 6.92
C LEU A 75 9.65 0.65 7.07
N ARG A 76 8.70 0.36 6.18
CA ARG A 76 7.38 0.99 6.20
C ARG A 76 6.65 0.77 7.54
N ARG A 77 6.69 -0.46 8.07
CA ARG A 77 6.07 -0.82 9.36
C ARG A 77 6.75 -0.11 10.52
N LYS A 78 8.09 -0.07 10.55
CA LYS A 78 8.85 0.65 11.59
C LYS A 78 8.54 2.14 11.61
N VAL A 79 8.42 2.74 10.44
CA VAL A 79 8.06 4.15 10.30
C VAL A 79 6.63 4.41 10.79
N ASN A 80 5.67 3.53 10.43
CA ASN A 80 4.31 3.65 10.98
C ASN A 80 4.32 3.60 12.51
N GLN A 81 4.99 2.58 13.08
CA GLN A 81 5.04 2.42 14.53
C GLN A 81 5.66 3.62 15.23
N TYR A 82 6.77 4.14 14.70
CA TYR A 82 7.44 5.33 15.25
C TYR A 82 6.48 6.52 15.39
N PHE A 83 5.70 6.83 14.35
CA PHE A 83 4.77 7.95 14.40
C PHE A 83 3.50 7.67 15.22
N LEU A 84 3.03 6.42 15.25
CA LEU A 84 1.94 6.00 16.12
C LEU A 84 2.33 6.15 17.61
N ASP A 85 3.57 5.78 17.97
CA ASP A 85 4.09 5.94 19.34
C ASP A 85 4.21 7.42 19.75
N LEU A 86 4.35 8.33 18.78
CA LEU A 86 4.30 9.78 18.99
C LEU A 86 2.86 10.35 19.02
N GLY A 87 1.83 9.50 18.89
CA GLY A 87 0.43 9.88 18.95
C GLY A 87 -0.19 10.31 17.61
N TYR A 88 0.55 10.28 16.50
CA TYR A 88 0.00 10.62 15.18
C TYR A 88 -0.89 9.48 14.65
N GLN A 89 -1.84 9.85 13.82
CA GLN A 89 -2.74 8.92 13.15
C GLN A 89 -2.53 8.97 11.63
N PHE A 90 -2.76 7.84 10.98
CA PHE A 90 -2.60 7.74 9.53
C PHE A 90 -3.94 7.90 8.80
N GLU A 91 -3.90 8.63 7.71
CA GLU A 91 -5.03 8.80 6.80
C GLU A 91 -5.20 7.57 5.92
N THR A 92 -6.42 7.09 5.77
CA THR A 92 -6.79 6.13 4.75
C THR A 92 -6.95 6.85 3.42
N VAL A 93 -6.18 6.47 2.41
CA VAL A 93 -6.20 7.10 1.09
C VAL A 93 -6.93 6.22 0.10
N ILE A 94 -8.04 6.70 -0.44
CA ILE A 94 -8.82 6.00 -1.45
C ILE A 94 -8.87 6.87 -2.70
N SER A 95 -8.38 6.36 -3.82
CA SER A 95 -8.47 7.06 -5.10
C SER A 95 -9.93 7.15 -5.57
N ASP A 96 -10.34 8.31 -6.07
CA ASP A 96 -11.67 8.49 -6.71
C ASP A 96 -11.86 7.59 -7.94
N GLN A 97 -10.75 7.05 -8.48
CA GLN A 97 -10.75 6.11 -9.59
C GLN A 97 -10.70 4.64 -9.13
N ALA A 98 -10.76 4.37 -7.83
CA ALA A 98 -10.92 3.02 -7.31
C ALA A 98 -12.42 2.67 -7.20
N LEU A 99 -12.73 1.39 -7.40
CA LEU A 99 -14.10 0.86 -7.23
C LEU A 99 -14.16 0.11 -5.90
N VAL A 100 -14.62 0.79 -4.87
CA VAL A 100 -14.74 0.21 -3.52
C VAL A 100 -16.20 0.01 -3.17
N SER A 101 -16.58 -1.22 -2.86
CA SER A 101 -17.93 -1.54 -2.40
C SER A 101 -18.23 -0.82 -1.09
N LYS A 102 -19.43 -0.27 -0.96
CA LYS A 102 -19.94 0.30 0.31
C LYS A 102 -20.03 -0.72 1.46
N PHE A 103 -19.95 -2.00 1.15
CA PHE A 103 -19.95 -3.11 2.09
C PHE A 103 -18.53 -3.67 2.36
N ALA A 104 -17.50 -3.03 1.84
CA ALA A 104 -16.12 -3.32 2.21
C ALA A 104 -15.73 -2.53 3.46
N HIS A 105 -14.81 -3.08 4.25
CA HIS A 105 -14.28 -2.44 5.46
C HIS A 105 -12.81 -2.11 5.24
N LEU A 106 -12.46 -0.82 5.34
CA LEU A 106 -11.09 -0.35 5.22
C LEU A 106 -10.63 0.16 6.58
N GLN A 107 -9.51 -0.35 7.07
CA GLN A 107 -8.90 0.09 8.33
C GLN A 107 -7.94 1.26 8.13
N ASP A 108 -7.48 1.84 9.24
CA ASP A 108 -6.68 3.06 9.25
C ASP A 108 -5.38 2.91 8.47
N GLY A 109 -5.02 3.96 7.73
CA GLY A 109 -3.81 4.00 6.93
C GLY A 109 -3.81 3.10 5.70
N ALA A 110 -4.91 2.41 5.38
CA ALA A 110 -5.05 1.65 4.15
C ALA A 110 -4.97 2.56 2.92
N GLN A 111 -4.40 2.07 1.83
CA GLN A 111 -4.20 2.83 0.60
C GLN A 111 -4.77 2.06 -0.58
N ILE A 112 -5.83 2.60 -1.20
CA ILE A 112 -6.52 2.00 -2.34
C ILE A 112 -6.24 2.88 -3.56
N LEU A 113 -5.39 2.38 -4.46
CA LEU A 113 -4.85 3.19 -5.55
C LEU A 113 -5.74 3.14 -6.80
N LYS A 114 -5.37 3.92 -7.82
CA LYS A 114 -6.14 4.10 -9.05
C LYS A 114 -6.51 2.77 -9.71
N GLY A 115 -7.77 2.60 -10.06
CA GLY A 115 -8.30 1.42 -10.75
C GLY A 115 -8.33 0.14 -9.91
N ALA A 116 -7.98 0.20 -8.62
CA ALA A 116 -8.15 -0.95 -7.73
C ALA A 116 -9.64 -1.24 -7.51
N ILE A 117 -9.99 -2.52 -7.37
CA ILE A 117 -11.36 -2.99 -7.12
C ILE A 117 -11.38 -3.71 -5.78
N VAL A 118 -12.27 -3.30 -4.89
CA VAL A 118 -12.50 -3.95 -3.59
C VAL A 118 -13.98 -4.31 -3.48
N GLN A 119 -14.28 -5.59 -3.50
CA GLN A 119 -15.63 -6.13 -3.56
C GLN A 119 -16.32 -6.18 -2.19
N CYS A 120 -17.62 -6.50 -2.20
CA CYS A 120 -18.47 -6.60 -1.01
C CYS A 120 -17.92 -7.65 -0.02
N GLY A 121 -18.03 -7.34 1.28
CA GLY A 121 -17.54 -8.21 2.34
C GLY A 121 -16.02 -8.25 2.49
N ALA A 122 -15.25 -7.60 1.60
CA ALA A 122 -13.81 -7.53 1.74
C ALA A 122 -13.40 -6.65 2.94
N VAL A 123 -12.35 -7.08 3.63
CA VAL A 123 -11.72 -6.33 4.74
C VAL A 123 -10.27 -6.03 4.37
N ILE A 124 -9.89 -4.77 4.43
CA ILE A 124 -8.50 -4.33 4.19
C ILE A 124 -7.91 -3.87 5.51
N GLY A 125 -6.90 -4.60 5.99
CA GLY A 125 -6.22 -4.33 7.25
C GLY A 125 -5.37 -3.05 7.22
N GLU A 126 -5.01 -2.61 8.44
CA GLU A 126 -4.29 -1.37 8.68
C GLU A 126 -3.01 -1.28 7.82
N HIS A 127 -2.75 -0.07 7.31
CA HIS A 127 -1.54 0.26 6.57
C HIS A 127 -1.27 -0.58 5.32
N SER A 128 -2.23 -1.38 4.87
CA SER A 128 -2.11 -2.20 3.67
C SER A 128 -2.27 -1.38 2.40
N ILE A 129 -1.60 -1.82 1.34
CA ILE A 129 -1.61 -1.16 0.02
C ILE A 129 -2.31 -2.08 -0.97
N ILE A 130 -3.43 -1.63 -1.53
CA ILE A 130 -4.08 -2.22 -2.69
C ILE A 130 -3.69 -1.36 -3.89
N ASN A 131 -2.71 -1.82 -4.63
CA ASN A 131 -2.02 -1.02 -5.63
C ASN A 131 -2.82 -0.91 -6.94
N THR A 132 -2.32 -0.12 -7.87
CA THR A 132 -2.96 0.24 -9.14
C THR A 132 -3.55 -0.98 -9.87
N GLY A 133 -4.86 -0.96 -10.08
CA GLY A 133 -5.58 -2.01 -10.80
C GLY A 133 -5.62 -3.39 -10.12
N ALA A 134 -5.21 -3.50 -8.85
CA ALA A 134 -5.34 -4.74 -8.11
C ALA A 134 -6.82 -5.05 -7.81
N VAL A 135 -7.17 -6.34 -7.73
CA VAL A 135 -8.54 -6.80 -7.50
C VAL A 135 -8.59 -7.62 -6.22
N ILE A 136 -9.45 -7.20 -5.31
CA ILE A 136 -9.80 -7.91 -4.08
C ILE A 136 -11.26 -8.34 -4.21
N GLU A 137 -11.46 -9.63 -4.40
CA GLU A 137 -12.79 -10.20 -4.55
C GLU A 137 -13.52 -10.34 -3.20
N HIS A 138 -14.82 -10.69 -3.29
CA HIS A 138 -15.75 -10.75 -2.17
C HIS A 138 -15.25 -11.60 -1.01
N ASP A 139 -15.58 -11.20 0.22
CA ASP A 139 -15.30 -11.92 1.47
C ASP A 139 -13.79 -12.18 1.72
N THR A 140 -12.90 -11.46 1.02
CA THR A 140 -11.45 -11.57 1.19
C THR A 140 -10.99 -10.70 2.35
N VAL A 141 -10.19 -11.29 3.25
CA VAL A 141 -9.58 -10.58 4.38
C VAL A 141 -8.10 -10.37 4.09
N VAL A 142 -7.73 -9.14 3.81
CA VAL A 142 -6.33 -8.70 3.70
C VAL A 142 -5.88 -8.21 5.07
N GLY A 143 -4.87 -8.87 5.65
CA GLY A 143 -4.31 -8.49 6.96
C GLY A 143 -3.59 -7.14 6.93
N GLU A 144 -3.02 -6.77 8.07
CA GLU A 144 -2.28 -5.50 8.24
C GLU A 144 -0.94 -5.51 7.47
N HIS A 145 -0.47 -4.32 7.09
CA HIS A 145 0.82 -4.12 6.43
C HIS A 145 1.04 -5.01 5.19
N ASN A 146 -0.01 -5.32 4.46
CA ASN A 146 0.11 -6.11 3.23
C ASN A 146 0.34 -5.20 2.02
N HIS A 147 0.92 -5.76 0.97
CA HIS A 147 1.03 -5.10 -0.32
C HIS A 147 0.52 -6.01 -1.42
N ILE A 148 -0.63 -5.67 -1.96
CA ILE A 148 -1.18 -6.29 -3.16
C ILE A 148 -0.75 -5.42 -4.33
N ALA A 149 0.28 -5.86 -5.03
CA ALA A 149 1.01 -5.09 -6.05
C ALA A 149 0.16 -4.85 -7.30
N PRO A 150 0.61 -4.00 -8.25
CA PRO A 150 -0.21 -3.64 -9.40
C PRO A 150 -0.79 -4.84 -10.14
N ARG A 151 -2.11 -4.78 -10.41
CA ARG A 151 -2.87 -5.81 -11.13
C ARG A 151 -2.85 -7.22 -10.52
N ALA A 152 -2.42 -7.39 -9.29
CA ALA A 152 -2.57 -8.65 -8.60
C ALA A 152 -4.05 -8.93 -8.30
N VAL A 153 -4.45 -10.19 -8.32
CA VAL A 153 -5.84 -10.62 -8.09
C VAL A 153 -5.88 -11.58 -6.90
N LEU A 154 -6.65 -11.22 -5.89
CA LEU A 154 -7.09 -12.11 -4.83
C LEU A 154 -8.53 -12.52 -5.09
N CYS A 155 -8.76 -13.79 -5.43
CA CYS A 155 -10.10 -14.32 -5.63
C CYS A 155 -10.90 -14.37 -4.31
N GLY A 156 -12.20 -14.74 -4.37
CA GLY A 156 -13.08 -14.70 -3.21
C GLY A 156 -12.64 -15.56 -2.01
N GLY A 157 -12.94 -15.07 -0.81
CA GLY A 157 -12.73 -15.80 0.44
C GLY A 157 -11.27 -16.05 0.83
N ILE A 158 -10.32 -15.29 0.31
CA ILE A 158 -8.91 -15.39 0.69
C ILE A 158 -8.69 -14.73 2.06
N VAL A 159 -7.80 -15.31 2.86
CA VAL A 159 -7.33 -14.72 4.11
C VAL A 159 -5.82 -14.58 4.07
N THR A 160 -5.33 -13.35 4.16
CA THR A 160 -3.90 -13.09 4.36
C THR A 160 -3.64 -12.64 5.80
N GLN A 161 -2.54 -13.10 6.40
CA GLN A 161 -2.04 -12.56 7.65
C GLN A 161 -1.21 -11.30 7.41
N SER A 162 -0.46 -10.82 8.40
CA SER A 162 0.33 -9.60 8.29
C SER A 162 1.57 -9.75 7.38
N ASP A 163 2.03 -8.62 6.84
CA ASP A 163 3.28 -8.48 6.08
C ASP A 163 3.35 -9.36 4.80
N VAL A 164 2.20 -9.69 4.21
CA VAL A 164 2.13 -10.45 2.96
C VAL A 164 2.37 -9.53 1.76
N TYR A 165 3.23 -9.97 0.86
CA TYR A 165 3.49 -9.28 -0.41
C TYR A 165 3.00 -10.14 -1.57
N VAL A 166 2.03 -9.63 -2.34
CA VAL A 166 1.55 -10.28 -3.56
C VAL A 166 2.05 -9.48 -4.76
N GLY A 167 2.95 -10.07 -5.52
CA GLY A 167 3.65 -9.42 -6.64
C GLY A 167 2.73 -9.05 -7.81
N ALA A 168 3.22 -8.12 -8.65
CA ALA A 168 2.45 -7.61 -9.79
C ALA A 168 1.94 -8.73 -10.71
N ASN A 169 0.69 -8.63 -11.17
CA ASN A 169 -0.01 -9.61 -11.98
C ASN A 169 -0.06 -11.04 -11.40
N ALA A 170 0.21 -11.23 -10.11
CA ALA A 170 0.01 -12.51 -9.47
C ALA A 170 -1.47 -12.78 -9.23
N THR A 171 -1.87 -14.04 -9.25
CA THR A 171 -3.24 -14.49 -8.96
C THR A 171 -3.23 -15.50 -7.83
N VAL A 172 -4.06 -15.27 -6.82
CA VAL A 172 -4.32 -16.22 -5.75
C VAL A 172 -5.74 -16.73 -5.94
N ILE A 173 -5.92 -18.05 -6.14
CA ILE A 173 -7.26 -18.62 -6.33
C ILE A 173 -8.06 -18.62 -5.02
N GLN A 174 -9.37 -18.81 -5.11
CA GLN A 174 -10.33 -18.67 -4.00
C GLN A 174 -10.04 -19.54 -2.78
N ASN A 175 -10.49 -19.08 -1.61
CA ASN A 175 -10.50 -19.81 -0.33
C ASN A 175 -9.11 -20.25 0.18
N LEU A 176 -8.06 -19.53 -0.20
CA LEU A 176 -6.71 -19.80 0.28
C LEU A 176 -6.33 -18.94 1.49
N LYS A 177 -5.38 -19.44 2.26
CA LYS A 177 -4.76 -18.74 3.37
C LYS A 177 -3.29 -18.49 3.06
N LEU A 178 -2.86 -17.25 3.17
CA LEU A 178 -1.46 -16.84 3.10
C LEU A 178 -1.02 -16.41 4.49
N ALA A 179 -0.15 -17.17 5.11
CA ALA A 179 0.34 -16.87 6.45
C ALA A 179 1.29 -15.67 6.46
N GLN A 180 1.74 -15.26 7.64
CA GLN A 180 2.57 -14.10 7.85
C GLN A 180 3.86 -14.12 7.03
N ASN A 181 4.28 -12.95 6.50
CA ASN A 181 5.52 -12.76 5.74
C ASN A 181 5.62 -13.61 4.45
N VAL A 182 4.51 -14.08 3.92
CA VAL A 182 4.49 -14.75 2.61
C VAL A 182 4.82 -13.75 1.50
N VAL A 183 5.62 -14.19 0.54
CA VAL A 183 5.92 -13.44 -0.68
C VAL A 183 5.45 -14.24 -1.89
N VAL A 184 4.51 -13.68 -2.63
CA VAL A 184 4.11 -14.19 -3.94
C VAL A 184 4.84 -13.38 -5.01
N GLY A 185 5.64 -14.04 -5.84
CA GLY A 185 6.39 -13.41 -6.92
C GLY A 185 5.47 -12.86 -8.02
N ALA A 186 5.95 -11.88 -8.77
CA ALA A 186 5.20 -11.30 -9.89
C ALA A 186 4.79 -12.38 -10.91
N GLY A 187 3.53 -12.33 -11.37
CA GLY A 187 2.97 -13.27 -12.33
C GLY A 187 2.78 -14.71 -11.82
N ALA A 188 2.97 -14.95 -10.52
CA ALA A 188 2.76 -16.29 -9.97
C ALA A 188 1.25 -16.60 -9.82
N ILE A 189 0.90 -17.86 -9.98
CA ILE A 189 -0.45 -18.38 -9.71
C ILE A 189 -0.36 -19.27 -8.46
N VAL A 190 -1.01 -18.85 -7.39
CA VAL A 190 -1.07 -19.57 -6.11
C VAL A 190 -2.32 -20.43 -6.08
N THR A 191 -2.14 -21.75 -5.92
CA THR A 191 -3.21 -22.75 -5.96
C THR A 191 -3.32 -23.56 -4.67
N CYS A 192 -2.51 -23.25 -3.65
CA CYS A 192 -2.54 -23.90 -2.34
C CYS A 192 -2.27 -22.89 -1.23
N HIS A 193 -2.58 -23.25 0.01
CA HIS A 193 -2.20 -22.44 1.17
C HIS A 193 -0.68 -22.26 1.23
N LEU A 194 -0.24 -21.10 1.73
CA LEU A 194 1.18 -20.82 1.94
C LEU A 194 1.43 -20.58 3.42
N ASP A 195 2.41 -21.32 3.97
CA ASP A 195 2.85 -21.16 5.36
C ASP A 195 3.72 -19.93 5.54
N ALA A 196 3.90 -19.52 6.80
CA ALA A 196 4.67 -18.33 7.13
C ALA A 196 6.08 -18.35 6.52
N HIS A 197 6.51 -17.18 6.03
CA HIS A 197 7.82 -16.94 5.41
C HIS A 197 8.07 -17.67 4.08
N GLN A 198 7.09 -18.36 3.52
CA GLN A 198 7.23 -18.99 2.21
C GLN A 198 7.29 -17.96 1.08
N VAL A 199 8.00 -18.33 0.02
CA VAL A 199 8.09 -17.56 -1.22
C VAL A 199 7.61 -18.42 -2.37
N CYS A 200 6.53 -17.99 -3.03
CA CYS A 200 6.01 -18.61 -4.24
C CYS A 200 6.57 -17.88 -5.46
N TYR A 201 7.27 -18.56 -6.32
CA TYR A 201 7.83 -18.00 -7.55
C TYR A 201 6.98 -18.37 -8.77
N SER A 202 6.88 -17.45 -9.74
CA SER A 202 6.40 -17.76 -11.09
C SER A 202 7.44 -18.55 -11.86
N GLY A 203 7.02 -19.29 -12.90
CA GLY A 203 7.94 -19.85 -13.88
C GLY A 203 8.82 -18.77 -14.51
N ARG A 204 10.10 -19.08 -14.79
CA ARG A 204 10.99 -18.15 -15.48
C ARG A 204 10.64 -18.06 -16.96
N ALA A 205 10.75 -16.88 -17.56
CA ALA A 205 10.61 -16.72 -18.98
C ALA A 205 11.70 -17.52 -19.74
N THR A 206 11.29 -18.22 -20.82
CA THR A 206 12.23 -18.85 -21.73
C THR A 206 12.57 -17.84 -22.83
N ILE A 207 13.84 -17.50 -22.96
CA ILE A 207 14.34 -16.59 -24.01
C ILE A 207 14.89 -17.46 -25.15
N LYS A 208 14.40 -17.24 -26.37
CA LYS A 208 14.93 -17.84 -27.59
C LYS A 208 15.33 -16.71 -28.55
N ASN A 209 16.47 -16.83 -29.18
CA ASN A 209 16.83 -15.93 -30.27
C ASN A 209 15.88 -16.18 -31.47
N SER A 210 15.24 -15.14 -31.97
CA SER A 210 14.56 -15.21 -33.26
C SER A 210 15.64 -15.33 -34.34
N LYS A 211 15.49 -16.30 -35.25
CA LYS A 211 16.33 -16.39 -36.45
C LYS A 211 15.97 -15.28 -37.40
#